data_e21a9dfa26a79fea61a675c897f3d1dd
#
_entry.id   e21a9dfa26a79fea61a675c897f3d1dd
#
_cell.length_a   1.000
_cell.length_b   1.000
_cell.length_c   1.000
_cell.angle_alpha   90.00
_cell.angle_beta   90.00
_cell.angle_gamma   90.00
#
_symmetry.space_group_name_H-M   'P 1'
#
loop_
_entity.id
_entity.type
_entity.pdbx_description
1 polymer ?
#
loop_
_entity_poly.entity_id
_entity_poly.type
_entity_poly.pdbx_seq_one_letter_code
_entity_poly.pdbx_strand_id
1 'polypeptide(L)'
;MKNSFGSSVILTLFGESHGAGIGAVLDGLAPGITVDEDFIRSQLSLRRPVGDISTPRAEPDNFVIESGVFGGKTTGTPICIVIPNVNTRSKDYSELRSKARPGHADYAAYTKYHGFEDYRGGGHFSGRITAGIVAAGAVAISALKNKGIYIGTHIKSIAGVTDREFRNIADDIKAVSQKEFAVLEDGIKEKMISEITAAKADGDSVGGVLETAVIGLPSGVGEPWFGGVENVLSSALFAVPAVKGVEFGAGFALANMRGSAANDEFFCADGKITTATNNNGGINGGITNGMPVVFRCAVKPTPTIHKEQNTVDFIKNENVKITAGGRHDPCIVHRARVVIDSTTAIALCDMLAGRFGTDWLGE
;
A
#
# COMPACT_ATOMS: atom_id res chain seq x y z
N MET A 1 21.35 5.76 0.96
CA MET A 1 20.01 5.40 1.46
C MET A 1 18.99 5.71 0.37
N LYS A 2 17.98 4.86 0.16
CA LYS A 2 17.06 5.00 -0.97
C LYS A 2 15.64 5.24 -0.44
N ASN A 3 15.16 6.49 -0.53
CA ASN A 3 13.80 6.90 -0.17
C ASN A 3 12.98 7.29 -1.42
N SER A 4 13.51 6.95 -2.61
CA SER A 4 12.88 7.19 -3.89
C SER A 4 12.64 5.88 -4.62
N PHE A 5 11.50 5.78 -5.29
CA PHE A 5 11.07 4.66 -6.14
C PHE A 5 10.72 5.20 -7.52
N GLY A 6 10.95 4.39 -8.56
CA GLY A 6 10.64 4.70 -9.95
C GLY A 6 11.86 5.15 -10.76
N SER A 7 11.66 5.26 -12.05
CA SER A 7 12.67 5.65 -13.05
C SER A 7 12.18 6.77 -13.95
N SER A 8 10.97 6.68 -14.49
CA SER A 8 10.31 7.69 -15.33
C SER A 8 9.38 8.56 -14.49
N VAL A 9 8.59 7.92 -13.61
CA VAL A 9 7.78 8.60 -12.59
C VAL A 9 8.35 8.23 -11.22
N ILE A 10 8.90 9.24 -10.54
CA ILE A 10 9.67 9.04 -9.31
C ILE A 10 8.89 9.55 -8.11
N LEU A 11 8.68 8.68 -7.14
CA LEU A 11 8.17 9.05 -5.81
C LEU A 11 9.32 9.15 -4.83
N THR A 12 9.48 10.27 -4.14
CA THR A 12 10.38 10.44 -2.99
C THR A 12 9.58 10.72 -1.74
N LEU A 13 9.79 9.93 -0.68
CA LEU A 13 9.15 10.10 0.63
C LEU A 13 10.10 10.79 1.60
N PHE A 14 9.56 11.71 2.43
CA PHE A 14 10.31 12.41 3.46
C PHE A 14 9.51 12.61 4.74
N GLY A 15 10.23 12.96 5.81
CA GLY A 15 9.67 13.24 7.12
C GLY A 15 9.65 12.07 8.08
N GLU A 16 9.32 12.35 9.34
CA GLU A 16 9.25 11.42 10.46
C GLU A 16 7.92 11.57 11.20
N SER A 17 7.46 10.50 11.83
CA SER A 17 6.15 10.44 12.52
C SER A 17 5.97 11.54 13.59
N HIS A 18 7.05 11.96 14.23
CA HIS A 18 7.06 12.99 15.29
C HIS A 18 7.92 14.20 14.89
N GLY A 19 8.33 14.33 13.62
CA GLY A 19 8.88 15.55 13.05
C GLY A 19 7.79 16.59 12.78
N ALA A 20 8.17 17.72 12.17
CA ALA A 20 7.25 18.81 11.83
C ALA A 20 6.15 18.37 10.84
N GLY A 21 6.47 17.46 9.95
CA GLY A 21 5.55 16.93 8.94
C GLY A 21 6.15 15.76 8.18
N ILE A 22 5.33 15.19 7.32
CA ILE A 22 5.72 14.18 6.34
C ILE A 22 5.29 14.65 4.96
N GLY A 23 5.78 14.02 3.92
CA GLY A 23 5.30 14.34 2.57
C GLY A 23 5.87 13.44 1.51
N ALA A 24 5.56 13.83 0.29
CA ALA A 24 6.01 13.17 -0.92
C ALA A 24 6.37 14.20 -1.99
N VAL A 25 7.39 13.87 -2.77
CA VAL A 25 7.65 14.52 -4.06
C VAL A 25 7.38 13.49 -5.14
N LEU A 26 6.48 13.83 -6.07
CA LEU A 26 6.15 13.02 -7.24
C LEU A 26 6.63 13.77 -8.49
N ASP A 27 7.62 13.22 -9.17
CA ASP A 27 8.25 13.80 -10.34
C ASP A 27 8.04 12.92 -11.57
N GLY A 28 8.10 13.51 -12.77
CA GLY A 28 7.99 12.80 -14.04
C GLY A 28 6.55 12.53 -14.52
N LEU A 29 5.53 13.11 -13.90
CA LEU A 29 4.17 13.09 -14.47
C LEU A 29 4.04 14.13 -15.60
N ALA A 30 3.23 13.78 -16.61
CA ALA A 30 2.90 14.68 -17.71
C ALA A 30 2.23 15.97 -17.21
N PRO A 31 2.40 17.09 -17.92
CA PRO A 31 1.59 18.30 -17.70
C PRO A 31 0.13 18.05 -18.09
N GLY A 32 -0.79 18.81 -17.47
CA GLY A 32 -2.21 18.80 -17.84
C GLY A 32 -3.10 17.78 -17.13
N ILE A 33 -2.53 16.86 -16.35
CA ILE A 33 -3.33 15.92 -15.52
C ILE A 33 -4.10 16.72 -14.48
N THR A 34 -5.39 16.45 -14.35
CA THR A 34 -6.23 17.08 -13.33
C THR A 34 -5.84 16.62 -11.93
N VAL A 35 -5.57 17.59 -11.06
CA VAL A 35 -5.31 17.37 -9.63
C VAL A 35 -6.56 17.78 -8.85
N ASP A 36 -7.34 16.78 -8.49
CA ASP A 36 -8.55 16.94 -7.69
C ASP A 36 -8.20 16.79 -6.21
N GLU A 37 -8.13 17.92 -5.49
CA GLU A 37 -7.81 17.93 -4.07
C GLU A 37 -8.89 17.24 -3.21
N ASP A 38 -10.15 17.26 -3.62
CA ASP A 38 -11.22 16.59 -2.88
C ASP A 38 -11.08 15.06 -3.04
N PHE A 39 -10.67 14.60 -4.22
CA PHE A 39 -10.29 13.20 -4.41
C PHE A 39 -9.08 12.82 -3.53
N ILE A 40 -8.04 13.65 -3.46
CA ILE A 40 -6.90 13.41 -2.55
C ILE A 40 -7.40 13.32 -1.09
N ARG A 41 -8.25 14.25 -0.64
CA ARG A 41 -8.85 14.22 0.72
C ARG A 41 -9.65 12.95 0.96
N SER A 42 -10.42 12.51 -0.03
CA SER A 42 -11.21 11.27 0.05
C SER A 42 -10.32 10.04 0.22
N GLN A 43 -9.22 9.94 -0.55
CA GLN A 43 -8.27 8.83 -0.43
C GLN A 43 -7.55 8.85 0.93
N LEU A 44 -7.11 10.01 1.39
CA LEU A 44 -6.51 10.17 2.73
C LEU A 44 -7.51 9.77 3.84
N SER A 45 -8.81 10.03 3.67
CA SER A 45 -9.83 9.65 4.64
C SER A 45 -9.95 8.13 4.80
N LEU A 46 -9.79 7.35 3.72
CA LEU A 46 -9.81 5.88 3.76
C LEU A 46 -8.64 5.27 4.55
N ARG A 47 -7.56 6.03 4.74
CA ARG A 47 -6.42 5.63 5.59
C ARG A 47 -6.66 5.90 7.07
N ARG A 48 -7.62 6.74 7.42
CA ARG A 48 -7.88 7.14 8.82
C ARG A 48 -8.39 5.98 9.66
N PRO A 49 -8.22 6.05 10.99
CA PRO A 49 -8.84 5.10 11.90
C PRO A 49 -10.37 5.09 11.76
N VAL A 50 -10.95 3.91 11.83
CA VAL A 50 -12.41 3.70 11.72
C VAL A 50 -12.93 3.02 12.98
N GLY A 51 -13.80 3.68 13.72
CA GLY A 51 -14.50 3.12 14.87
C GLY A 51 -13.61 2.41 15.90
N ASP A 52 -14.18 1.42 16.57
CA ASP A 52 -13.52 0.68 17.65
C ASP A 52 -12.47 -0.34 17.19
N ILE A 53 -12.42 -0.63 15.90
CA ILE A 53 -11.45 -1.58 15.29
C ILE A 53 -10.10 -0.95 14.97
N SER A 54 -9.92 0.34 15.26
CA SER A 54 -8.70 1.09 14.97
C SER A 54 -8.18 1.81 16.20
N THR A 55 -6.98 2.39 16.05
CA THR A 55 -6.39 3.26 17.07
C THR A 55 -7.25 4.52 17.29
N PRO A 56 -7.35 5.02 18.52
CA PRO A 56 -8.00 6.31 18.78
C PRO A 56 -7.15 7.54 18.36
N ARG A 57 -5.93 7.33 17.82
CA ARG A 57 -5.11 8.40 17.27
C ARG A 57 -5.64 8.81 15.90
N ALA A 58 -6.23 9.99 15.81
CA ALA A 58 -6.65 10.60 14.55
C ALA A 58 -5.73 11.76 14.18
N GLU A 59 -5.33 11.81 12.92
CA GLU A 59 -4.66 12.94 12.29
C GLU A 59 -5.59 13.50 11.20
N PRO A 60 -5.75 14.81 11.08
CA PRO A 60 -6.64 15.40 10.08
C PRO A 60 -6.14 15.19 8.65
N ASP A 61 -4.83 14.89 8.48
CA ASP A 61 -4.14 14.71 7.20
C ASP A 61 -4.39 15.88 6.22
N ASN A 62 -4.47 17.11 6.77
CA ASN A 62 -4.48 18.30 5.93
C ASN A 62 -3.16 18.39 5.19
N PHE A 63 -3.23 18.65 3.89
CA PHE A 63 -2.04 18.73 3.06
C PHE A 63 -1.96 20.08 2.36
N VAL A 64 -0.76 20.43 1.95
CA VAL A 64 -0.46 21.57 1.07
C VAL A 64 0.32 21.05 -0.13
N ILE A 65 -0.04 21.51 -1.31
CA ILE A 65 0.73 21.28 -2.53
C ILE A 65 1.60 22.50 -2.74
N GLU A 66 2.90 22.36 -2.53
CA GLU A 66 3.88 23.46 -2.58
C GLU A 66 4.35 23.76 -4.01
N SER A 67 4.30 22.79 -4.92
CA SER A 67 4.76 22.93 -6.30
C SER A 67 4.13 21.92 -7.24
N GLY A 68 4.32 22.09 -8.54
CA GLY A 68 3.96 21.12 -9.58
C GLY A 68 2.50 21.18 -10.02
N VAL A 69 1.68 22.10 -9.48
CA VAL A 69 0.27 22.27 -9.85
C VAL A 69 -0.04 23.74 -10.09
N PHE A 70 -0.73 24.01 -11.19
CA PHE A 70 -1.24 25.36 -11.52
C PHE A 70 -2.63 25.24 -12.16
N GLY A 71 -3.58 26.03 -11.68
CA GLY A 71 -4.97 25.97 -12.17
C GLY A 71 -5.64 24.61 -12.03
N GLY A 72 -5.30 23.82 -10.98
CA GLY A 72 -5.84 22.51 -10.74
C GLY A 72 -5.28 21.41 -11.67
N LYS A 73 -4.17 21.68 -12.36
CA LYS A 73 -3.52 20.72 -13.28
C LYS A 73 -2.03 20.61 -13.00
N THR A 74 -1.45 19.45 -13.28
CA THR A 74 0.01 19.25 -13.23
C THR A 74 0.71 20.14 -14.23
N THR A 75 1.89 20.64 -13.86
CA THR A 75 2.73 21.50 -14.73
C THR A 75 3.84 20.73 -15.47
N GLY A 76 4.03 19.45 -15.11
CA GLY A 76 5.17 18.66 -15.58
C GLY A 76 6.45 18.87 -14.74
N THR A 77 6.40 19.76 -13.73
CA THR A 77 7.47 19.91 -12.73
C THR A 77 7.15 19.10 -11.47
N PRO A 78 8.13 18.85 -10.57
CA PRO A 78 7.90 18.03 -9.38
C PRO A 78 6.73 18.52 -8.52
N ILE A 79 5.81 17.61 -8.19
CA ILE A 79 4.68 17.87 -7.29
C ILE A 79 5.16 17.60 -5.88
N CYS A 80 5.26 18.65 -5.05
CA CYS A 80 5.63 18.52 -3.65
C CYS A 80 4.37 18.63 -2.77
N ILE A 81 4.07 17.57 -2.02
CA ILE A 81 2.93 17.51 -1.10
C ILE A 81 3.46 17.38 0.32
N VAL A 82 3.05 18.30 1.19
CA VAL A 82 3.44 18.35 2.61
C VAL A 82 2.21 18.13 3.49
N ILE A 83 2.33 17.27 4.49
CA ILE A 83 1.29 16.95 5.47
C ILE A 83 1.84 17.22 6.87
N PRO A 84 1.44 18.31 7.57
CA PRO A 84 1.89 18.59 8.91
C PRO A 84 1.49 17.52 9.92
N ASN A 85 2.34 17.29 10.92
CA ASN A 85 2.02 16.46 12.07
C ASN A 85 1.46 17.32 13.19
N VAL A 86 0.21 17.08 13.60
CA VAL A 86 -0.47 17.92 14.60
C VAL A 86 -0.76 17.18 15.91
N ASN A 87 -0.73 15.84 15.92
CA ASN A 87 -1.07 15.02 17.10
C ASN A 87 0.11 14.13 17.52
N THR A 88 1.22 14.76 17.94
CA THR A 88 2.44 14.06 18.37
C THR A 88 2.57 14.07 19.88
N ARG A 89 2.81 12.89 20.50
CA ARG A 89 3.07 12.72 21.95
C ARG A 89 4.43 12.05 22.16
N SER A 90 5.49 12.83 22.08
CA SER A 90 6.88 12.33 22.08
C SER A 90 7.31 11.73 23.43
N LYS A 91 6.68 12.12 24.55
CA LYS A 91 7.03 11.62 25.90
C LYS A 91 6.82 10.11 26.07
N ASP A 92 5.88 9.52 25.31
CA ASP A 92 5.53 8.11 25.41
C ASP A 92 6.64 7.16 24.91
N TYR A 93 7.69 7.69 24.29
CA TYR A 93 8.74 6.89 23.64
C TYR A 93 10.12 6.96 24.33
N SER A 94 10.28 7.78 25.36
CA SER A 94 11.59 7.98 26.01
C SER A 94 12.13 6.70 26.68
N GLU A 95 11.26 5.89 27.29
CA GLU A 95 11.63 4.62 27.93
C GLU A 95 11.88 3.49 26.93
N LEU A 96 11.41 3.65 25.69
CA LEU A 96 11.53 2.66 24.61
C LEU A 96 12.77 2.86 23.76
N ARG A 97 13.54 3.94 23.98
CA ARG A 97 14.68 4.34 23.14
C ARG A 97 15.74 3.24 22.98
N SER A 98 15.98 2.46 24.03
CA SER A 98 17.00 1.41 24.05
C SER A 98 16.42 0.00 23.89
N LYS A 99 15.09 -0.15 23.89
CA LYS A 99 14.43 -1.44 23.88
C LYS A 99 13.88 -1.76 22.50
N ALA A 100 14.31 -2.88 21.93
CA ALA A 100 13.83 -3.32 20.63
C ALA A 100 12.38 -3.84 20.75
N ARG A 101 11.41 -3.09 20.25
CA ARG A 101 10.03 -3.62 20.17
C ARG A 101 9.99 -4.78 19.19
N PRO A 102 9.54 -5.98 19.60
CA PRO A 102 9.46 -7.14 18.72
C PRO A 102 8.68 -6.80 17.43
N GLY A 103 9.22 -7.20 16.28
CA GLY A 103 8.59 -6.97 14.99
C GLY A 103 8.66 -5.54 14.43
N HIS A 104 9.21 -4.57 15.17
CA HIS A 104 9.51 -3.21 14.70
C HIS A 104 10.94 -3.07 14.18
N ALA A 105 11.24 -1.90 13.63
CA ALA A 105 12.54 -1.59 13.05
C ALA A 105 13.56 -1.04 14.07
N ASP A 106 13.22 -0.91 15.36
CA ASP A 106 14.00 -0.15 16.35
C ASP A 106 15.48 -0.52 16.36
N TYR A 107 15.80 -1.80 16.56
CA TYR A 107 17.19 -2.28 16.57
C TYR A 107 17.85 -2.17 15.19
N ALA A 108 17.14 -2.55 14.13
CA ALA A 108 17.68 -2.48 12.77
C ALA A 108 17.95 -1.04 12.34
N ALA A 109 17.07 -0.10 12.72
CA ALA A 109 17.24 1.32 12.47
C ALA A 109 18.43 1.88 13.26
N TYR A 110 18.50 1.62 14.55
CA TYR A 110 19.62 2.01 15.41
C TYR A 110 20.97 1.57 14.81
N THR A 111 21.07 0.30 14.42
CA THR A 111 22.30 -0.25 13.81
C THR A 111 22.61 0.42 12.47
N LYS A 112 21.60 0.57 11.60
CA LYS A 112 21.79 1.13 10.26
C LYS A 112 22.16 2.60 10.27
N TYR A 113 21.55 3.37 11.17
CA TYR A 113 21.70 4.83 11.24
C TYR A 113 22.61 5.27 12.39
N HIS A 114 23.31 4.33 13.04
CA HIS A 114 24.32 4.58 14.07
C HIS A 114 23.75 5.35 15.28
N GLY A 115 22.45 5.16 15.61
CA GLY A 115 21.75 5.83 16.69
C GLY A 115 21.33 7.28 16.42
N PHE A 116 21.41 7.74 15.16
CA PHE A 116 20.96 9.08 14.74
C PHE A 116 19.55 9.12 14.15
N GLU A 117 18.85 7.99 14.13
CA GLU A 117 17.44 7.95 13.69
C GLU A 117 16.52 8.65 14.67
N ASP A 118 15.41 9.22 14.19
CA ASP A 118 14.31 9.66 15.06
C ASP A 118 13.48 8.44 15.47
N TYR A 119 13.72 7.93 16.67
CA TYR A 119 13.02 6.77 17.23
C TYR A 119 11.57 7.04 17.63
N ARG A 120 11.16 8.33 17.76
CA ARG A 120 9.84 8.72 18.26
C ARG A 120 8.74 8.27 17.30
N GLY A 121 7.78 7.48 17.81
CA GLY A 121 6.67 6.96 17.00
C GLY A 121 7.07 6.08 15.81
N GLY A 122 8.30 5.55 15.83
CA GLY A 122 8.88 4.77 14.74
C GLY A 122 9.49 5.62 13.62
N GLY A 123 9.56 6.96 13.80
CA GLY A 123 10.25 7.89 12.91
C GLY A 123 9.83 7.76 11.45
N HIS A 124 10.81 7.59 10.57
CA HIS A 124 10.61 7.37 9.13
C HIS A 124 10.06 5.96 8.80
N PHE A 125 10.14 4.99 9.73
CA PHE A 125 9.58 3.64 9.57
C PHE A 125 8.10 3.53 9.96
N SER A 126 7.52 4.63 10.40
CA SER A 126 6.12 4.68 10.84
C SER A 126 5.15 4.53 9.66
N GLY A 127 4.03 3.83 9.90
CA GLY A 127 2.90 3.82 8.97
C GLY A 127 2.32 5.22 8.67
N ARG A 128 2.68 6.25 9.46
CA ARG A 128 2.34 7.66 9.21
C ARG A 128 2.81 8.14 7.83
N ILE A 129 4.01 7.72 7.41
CA ILE A 129 4.63 8.12 6.15
C ILE A 129 3.76 7.72 4.94
N THR A 130 2.96 6.67 5.06
CA THR A 130 2.06 6.24 3.98
C THR A 130 1.02 7.28 3.57
N ALA A 131 0.76 8.31 4.38
CA ALA A 131 -0.10 9.41 3.96
C ALA A 131 0.50 10.19 2.76
N GLY A 132 1.83 10.33 2.71
CA GLY A 132 2.52 10.87 1.53
C GLY A 132 2.31 10.01 0.28
N ILE A 133 2.38 8.66 0.43
CA ILE A 133 2.10 7.72 -0.67
C ILE A 133 0.66 7.90 -1.17
N VAL A 134 -0.31 7.98 -0.25
CA VAL A 134 -1.73 8.09 -0.62
C VAL A 134 -2.03 9.42 -1.30
N ALA A 135 -1.46 10.52 -0.82
CA ALA A 135 -1.65 11.83 -1.44
C ALA A 135 -1.08 11.89 -2.86
N ALA A 136 0.16 11.43 -3.06
CA ALA A 136 0.78 11.33 -4.38
C ALA A 136 0.09 10.31 -5.29
N GLY A 137 -0.30 9.14 -4.70
CA GLY A 137 -0.99 8.07 -5.40
C GLY A 137 -2.36 8.47 -5.91
N ALA A 138 -3.08 9.38 -5.23
CA ALA A 138 -4.35 9.91 -5.72
C ALA A 138 -4.19 10.66 -7.05
N VAL A 139 -3.09 11.41 -7.23
CA VAL A 139 -2.77 12.07 -8.51
C VAL A 139 -2.47 11.01 -9.58
N ALA A 140 -1.67 9.98 -9.25
CA ALA A 140 -1.38 8.88 -10.16
C ALA A 140 -2.64 8.09 -10.56
N ILE A 141 -3.55 7.82 -9.61
CA ILE A 141 -4.85 7.18 -9.89
C ILE A 141 -5.68 8.03 -10.87
N SER A 142 -5.67 9.36 -10.72
CA SER A 142 -6.37 10.25 -11.64
C SER A 142 -5.80 10.18 -13.06
N ALA A 143 -4.47 10.14 -13.20
CA ALA A 143 -3.81 9.95 -14.49
C ALA A 143 -4.21 8.62 -15.15
N LEU A 144 -4.20 7.53 -14.39
CA LEU A 144 -4.58 6.20 -14.88
C LEU A 144 -6.06 6.12 -15.29
N LYS A 145 -6.96 6.72 -14.51
CA LYS A 145 -8.40 6.78 -14.84
C LYS A 145 -8.67 7.47 -16.16
N ASN A 146 -7.93 8.53 -16.51
CA ASN A 146 -8.04 9.21 -17.81
C ASN A 146 -7.66 8.26 -18.97
N LYS A 147 -6.88 7.22 -18.70
CA LYS A 147 -6.52 6.16 -19.68
C LYS A 147 -7.43 4.94 -19.61
N GLY A 148 -8.52 4.99 -18.85
CA GLY A 148 -9.40 3.85 -18.65
C GLY A 148 -8.80 2.72 -17.81
N ILE A 149 -7.74 3.00 -17.04
CA ILE A 149 -7.10 2.05 -16.14
C ILE A 149 -7.66 2.25 -14.74
N TYR A 150 -8.21 1.19 -14.15
CA TYR A 150 -8.83 1.22 -12.83
C TYR A 150 -8.17 0.20 -11.91
N ILE A 151 -7.98 0.61 -10.65
CA ILE A 151 -7.40 -0.21 -9.58
C ILE A 151 -8.43 -0.33 -8.47
N GLY A 152 -8.54 -1.51 -7.90
CA GLY A 152 -9.34 -1.71 -6.70
C GLY A 152 -8.82 -2.85 -5.86
N THR A 153 -8.73 -2.59 -4.56
CA THR A 153 -8.29 -3.55 -3.55
C THR A 153 -9.43 -3.84 -2.59
N HIS A 154 -9.66 -5.10 -2.29
CA HIS A 154 -10.54 -5.52 -1.22
C HIS A 154 -9.79 -6.29 -0.13
N ILE A 155 -10.45 -6.47 1.01
CA ILE A 155 -9.94 -7.28 2.12
C ILE A 155 -10.26 -8.73 1.80
N LYS A 156 -9.25 -9.49 1.34
CA LYS A 156 -9.39 -10.91 1.02
C LYS A 156 -9.54 -11.76 2.27
N SER A 157 -8.81 -11.44 3.34
CA SER A 157 -8.99 -12.13 4.63
C SER A 157 -8.49 -11.31 5.80
N ILE A 158 -9.06 -11.56 6.99
CA ILE A 158 -8.54 -11.12 8.29
C ILE A 158 -8.63 -12.31 9.25
N ALA A 159 -7.53 -12.62 9.94
CA ALA A 159 -7.45 -13.71 10.95
C ALA A 159 -8.02 -15.06 10.44
N GLY A 160 -7.86 -15.35 9.14
CA GLY A 160 -8.37 -16.58 8.54
C GLY A 160 -9.84 -16.52 8.08
N VAL A 161 -10.61 -15.51 8.46
CA VAL A 161 -11.93 -15.25 7.88
C VAL A 161 -11.75 -14.69 6.47
N THR A 162 -12.27 -15.38 5.46
CA THR A 162 -11.97 -15.11 4.05
C THR A 162 -13.21 -14.62 3.30
N ASP A 163 -13.03 -13.54 2.52
CA ASP A 163 -13.97 -13.04 1.52
C ASP A 163 -13.80 -13.79 0.19
N ARG A 164 -14.80 -13.71 -0.70
CA ARG A 164 -14.69 -14.26 -2.06
C ARG A 164 -13.59 -13.56 -2.87
N GLU A 165 -13.19 -14.18 -3.95
CA GLU A 165 -12.33 -13.57 -4.97
C GLU A 165 -13.13 -12.63 -5.87
N PHE A 166 -12.42 -11.78 -6.62
CA PHE A 166 -13.02 -11.01 -7.71
C PHE A 166 -13.72 -11.95 -8.71
N ARG A 167 -14.91 -11.55 -9.19
CA ARG A 167 -15.68 -12.28 -10.22
C ARG A 167 -15.96 -11.38 -11.40
N ASN A 168 -16.86 -10.43 -11.26
CA ASN A 168 -17.01 -9.34 -12.21
C ASN A 168 -16.09 -8.19 -11.78
N ILE A 169 -14.83 -8.23 -12.22
CA ILE A 169 -13.77 -7.39 -11.69
C ILE A 169 -14.11 -5.90 -11.79
N ALA A 170 -14.70 -5.47 -12.90
CA ALA A 170 -15.05 -4.05 -13.10
C ALA A 170 -16.10 -3.56 -12.08
N ASP A 171 -17.16 -4.34 -11.87
CA ASP A 171 -18.22 -4.00 -10.90
C ASP A 171 -17.70 -4.15 -9.47
N ASP A 172 -16.90 -5.17 -9.20
CA ASP A 172 -16.30 -5.39 -7.89
C ASP A 172 -15.36 -4.24 -7.51
N ILE A 173 -14.50 -3.78 -8.42
CA ILE A 173 -13.63 -2.60 -8.20
C ILE A 173 -14.47 -1.37 -7.87
N LYS A 174 -15.53 -1.13 -8.63
CA LYS A 174 -16.45 0.01 -8.39
C LYS A 174 -17.11 -0.11 -7.01
N ALA A 175 -17.56 -1.30 -6.64
CA ALA A 175 -18.21 -1.55 -5.35
C ALA A 175 -17.25 -1.31 -4.16
N VAL A 176 -15.99 -1.79 -4.23
CA VAL A 176 -15.04 -1.64 -3.12
C VAL A 176 -14.44 -0.26 -3.02
N SER A 177 -14.35 0.50 -4.12
CA SER A 177 -13.73 1.83 -4.14
C SER A 177 -14.36 2.82 -3.15
N GLN A 178 -15.65 2.67 -2.84
CA GLN A 178 -16.44 3.55 -1.98
C GLN A 178 -16.60 3.05 -0.55
N LYS A 179 -16.12 1.82 -0.24
CA LYS A 179 -16.31 1.22 1.09
C LYS A 179 -15.13 1.55 2.01
N GLU A 180 -15.38 1.97 3.23
CA GLU A 180 -14.36 2.09 4.27
C GLU A 180 -13.79 0.71 4.66
N PHE A 181 -14.66 -0.27 4.83
CA PHE A 181 -14.30 -1.68 5.06
C PHE A 181 -14.64 -2.46 3.79
N ALA A 182 -13.66 -2.57 2.91
CA ALA A 182 -13.84 -3.03 1.53
C ALA A 182 -13.87 -4.55 1.44
N VAL A 183 -15.03 -5.16 1.60
CA VAL A 183 -15.31 -6.57 1.31
C VAL A 183 -16.32 -6.69 0.19
N LEU A 184 -16.30 -7.81 -0.51
CA LEU A 184 -17.14 -8.09 -1.68
C LEU A 184 -18.43 -8.81 -1.30
N GLU A 185 -18.38 -9.69 -0.29
CA GLU A 185 -19.52 -10.49 0.14
C GLU A 185 -20.20 -9.89 1.36
N ASP A 186 -21.53 -9.84 1.34
CA ASP A 186 -22.31 -9.35 2.47
C ASP A 186 -22.18 -10.30 3.69
N GLY A 187 -22.14 -9.73 4.90
CA GLY A 187 -22.04 -10.47 6.16
C GLY A 187 -20.64 -10.97 6.52
N ILE A 188 -19.65 -10.88 5.63
CA ILE A 188 -18.26 -11.24 5.96
C ILE A 188 -17.58 -10.18 6.80
N LYS A 189 -17.99 -8.91 6.62
CA LYS A 189 -17.48 -7.76 7.38
C LYS A 189 -17.64 -7.96 8.89
N GLU A 190 -18.81 -8.36 9.32
CA GLU A 190 -19.14 -8.55 10.74
C GLU A 190 -18.30 -9.67 11.36
N LYS A 191 -18.03 -10.74 10.62
CA LYS A 191 -17.18 -11.85 11.06
C LYS A 191 -15.73 -11.38 11.21
N MET A 192 -15.19 -10.62 10.24
CA MET A 192 -13.85 -10.06 10.30
C MET A 192 -13.71 -9.05 11.45
N ILE A 193 -14.71 -8.19 11.68
CA ILE A 193 -14.73 -7.25 12.80
C ILE A 193 -14.78 -8.00 14.15
N SER A 194 -15.49 -9.11 14.24
CA SER A 194 -15.51 -9.94 15.45
C SER A 194 -14.12 -10.45 15.81
N GLU A 195 -13.34 -10.94 14.83
CA GLU A 195 -11.95 -11.39 15.05
C GLU A 195 -11.03 -10.24 15.49
N ILE A 196 -11.17 -9.06 14.88
CA ILE A 196 -10.39 -7.87 15.28
C ILE A 196 -10.72 -7.47 16.72
N THR A 197 -12.01 -7.50 17.07
CA THR A 197 -12.50 -7.13 18.41
C THR A 197 -12.03 -8.12 19.46
N ALA A 198 -12.06 -9.41 19.16
CA ALA A 198 -11.55 -10.46 20.03
C ALA A 198 -10.05 -10.32 20.29
N ALA A 199 -9.25 -10.08 19.24
CA ALA A 199 -7.83 -9.82 19.38
C ALA A 199 -7.54 -8.56 20.22
N LYS A 200 -8.30 -7.48 20.00
CA LYS A 200 -8.19 -6.24 20.79
C LYS A 200 -8.49 -6.48 22.28
N ALA A 201 -9.54 -7.27 22.58
CA ALA A 201 -9.91 -7.60 23.96
C ALA A 201 -8.83 -8.45 24.66
N ASP A 202 -8.11 -9.28 23.92
CA ASP A 202 -6.99 -10.11 24.41
C ASP A 202 -5.65 -9.32 24.45
N GLY A 203 -5.66 -8.01 24.13
CA GLY A 203 -4.45 -7.20 24.10
C GLY A 203 -3.49 -7.55 22.94
N ASP A 204 -4.01 -8.20 21.89
CA ASP A 204 -3.28 -8.71 20.74
C ASP A 204 -3.65 -7.99 19.43
N SER A 205 -3.18 -8.48 18.30
CA SER A 205 -3.45 -7.96 16.96
C SER A 205 -3.58 -9.07 15.95
N VAL A 206 -4.26 -8.79 14.83
CA VAL A 206 -4.41 -9.70 13.70
C VAL A 206 -3.96 -9.06 12.40
N GLY A 207 -3.48 -9.88 11.49
CA GLY A 207 -3.16 -9.54 10.12
C GLY A 207 -4.21 -10.05 9.14
N GLY A 208 -3.89 -9.97 7.86
CA GLY A 208 -4.75 -10.47 6.81
C GLY A 208 -4.13 -10.35 5.43
N VAL A 209 -4.96 -10.58 4.42
CA VAL A 209 -4.58 -10.52 3.01
C VAL A 209 -5.45 -9.47 2.31
N LEU A 210 -4.83 -8.64 1.51
CA LEU A 210 -5.47 -7.75 0.56
C LEU A 210 -5.36 -8.34 -0.84
N GLU A 211 -6.44 -8.35 -1.60
CA GLU A 211 -6.43 -8.72 -3.03
C GLU A 211 -6.72 -7.49 -3.87
N THR A 212 -5.88 -7.27 -4.89
CA THR A 212 -5.94 -6.12 -5.80
C THR A 212 -6.14 -6.58 -7.22
N ALA A 213 -7.01 -5.92 -7.94
CA ALA A 213 -7.16 -6.07 -9.37
C ALA A 213 -6.94 -4.74 -10.10
N VAL A 214 -6.28 -4.83 -11.25
CA VAL A 214 -6.09 -3.70 -12.19
C VAL A 214 -6.68 -4.10 -13.53
N ILE A 215 -7.57 -3.27 -14.07
CA ILE A 215 -8.18 -3.45 -15.39
C ILE A 215 -7.84 -2.30 -16.31
N GLY A 216 -7.93 -2.53 -17.62
CA GLY A 216 -7.68 -1.52 -18.65
C GLY A 216 -6.20 -1.35 -19.00
N LEU A 217 -5.29 -2.13 -18.41
CA LEU A 217 -3.89 -2.12 -18.83
C LEU A 217 -3.74 -2.67 -20.25
N PRO A 218 -3.04 -1.94 -21.14
CA PRO A 218 -2.71 -2.48 -22.45
C PRO A 218 -1.76 -3.68 -22.33
N SER A 219 -1.79 -4.60 -23.28
CA SER A 219 -0.76 -5.63 -23.39
C SER A 219 0.58 -5.01 -23.77
N GLY A 220 1.68 -5.61 -23.32
CA GLY A 220 3.03 -5.19 -23.68
C GLY A 220 3.66 -4.14 -22.75
N VAL A 221 3.14 -3.97 -21.53
CA VAL A 221 3.75 -3.15 -20.48
C VAL A 221 4.62 -4.05 -19.59
N GLY A 222 5.79 -3.57 -19.23
CA GLY A 222 6.81 -4.33 -18.50
C GLY A 222 7.91 -4.83 -19.41
N GLU A 223 8.99 -5.27 -18.78
CA GLU A 223 10.20 -5.72 -19.45
C GLU A 223 10.57 -7.14 -19.00
N PRO A 224 11.22 -7.92 -19.84
CA PRO A 224 11.76 -9.20 -19.41
C PRO A 224 12.84 -9.00 -18.34
N TRP A 225 13.01 -9.98 -17.45
CA TRP A 225 13.93 -10.05 -16.32
C TRP A 225 13.60 -9.02 -15.24
N PHE A 226 14.39 -7.96 -15.08
CA PHE A 226 14.38 -7.10 -13.89
C PHE A 226 13.36 -5.95 -13.92
N GLY A 227 12.83 -5.61 -15.08
CA GLY A 227 11.78 -4.60 -15.27
C GLY A 227 10.38 -5.21 -15.42
N GLY A 228 10.21 -6.49 -15.11
CA GLY A 228 8.91 -7.16 -15.18
C GLY A 228 7.88 -6.58 -14.23
N VAL A 229 6.61 -6.71 -14.59
CA VAL A 229 5.48 -6.18 -13.81
C VAL A 229 5.51 -6.70 -12.39
N GLU A 230 5.73 -8.00 -12.20
CA GLU A 230 5.82 -8.61 -10.86
C GLU A 230 7.00 -8.03 -10.06
N ASN A 231 8.15 -7.81 -10.71
CA ASN A 231 9.33 -7.26 -10.04
C ASN A 231 9.09 -5.82 -9.56
N VAL A 232 8.58 -4.96 -10.44
CA VAL A 232 8.34 -3.54 -10.14
C VAL A 232 7.26 -3.38 -9.09
N LEU A 233 6.10 -4.06 -9.27
CA LEU A 233 5.03 -4.03 -8.28
C LEU A 233 5.48 -4.61 -6.94
N SER A 234 6.13 -5.78 -6.91
CA SER A 234 6.62 -6.36 -5.65
C SER A 234 7.59 -5.44 -4.94
N SER A 235 8.53 -4.81 -5.66
CA SER A 235 9.49 -3.86 -5.07
C SER A 235 8.78 -2.68 -4.40
N ALA A 236 7.76 -2.12 -5.05
CA ALA A 236 6.96 -1.03 -4.50
C ALA A 236 6.10 -1.49 -3.31
N LEU A 237 5.43 -2.64 -3.42
CA LEU A 237 4.52 -3.17 -2.42
C LEU A 237 5.23 -3.60 -1.14
N PHE A 238 6.42 -4.22 -1.23
CA PHE A 238 7.24 -4.54 -0.05
C PHE A 238 7.79 -3.31 0.67
N ALA A 239 7.81 -2.13 0.03
CA ALA A 239 8.12 -0.87 0.71
C ALA A 239 6.98 -0.39 1.63
N VAL A 240 5.74 -0.85 1.43
CA VAL A 240 4.62 -0.54 2.30
C VAL A 240 4.81 -1.24 3.66
N PRO A 241 4.80 -0.49 4.79
CA PRO A 241 4.99 -1.09 6.11
C PRO A 241 4.00 -2.23 6.36
N ALA A 242 4.49 -3.31 6.97
CA ALA A 242 3.78 -4.54 7.32
C ALA A 242 3.46 -5.50 6.16
N VAL A 243 3.69 -5.17 4.91
CA VAL A 243 3.62 -6.14 3.82
C VAL A 243 4.76 -7.15 3.97
N LYS A 244 4.44 -8.45 3.95
CA LYS A 244 5.38 -9.56 4.16
C LYS A 244 5.30 -10.65 3.09
N GLY A 245 4.35 -10.55 2.17
CA GLY A 245 4.21 -11.45 1.04
C GLY A 245 3.46 -10.78 -0.09
N VAL A 246 3.83 -11.10 -1.32
CA VAL A 246 3.14 -10.69 -2.55
C VAL A 246 3.08 -11.93 -3.45
N GLU A 247 1.91 -12.19 -4.04
CA GLU A 247 1.74 -13.23 -5.05
C GLU A 247 0.82 -12.75 -6.17
N PHE A 248 1.03 -13.24 -7.39
CA PHE A 248 0.29 -12.84 -8.59
C PHE A 248 -0.55 -14.00 -9.12
N GLY A 249 -1.75 -13.72 -9.63
CA GLY A 249 -2.66 -14.72 -10.16
C GLY A 249 -2.99 -15.80 -9.14
N ALA A 250 -2.84 -17.06 -9.52
CA ALA A 250 -3.01 -18.20 -8.60
C ALA A 250 -1.85 -18.34 -7.58
N GLY A 251 -0.74 -17.59 -7.76
CA GLY A 251 0.34 -17.48 -6.79
C GLY A 251 0.93 -18.83 -6.38
N PHE A 252 1.05 -19.08 -5.09
CA PHE A 252 1.59 -20.34 -4.57
C PHE A 252 0.75 -21.58 -4.92
N ALA A 253 -0.54 -21.42 -5.25
CA ALA A 253 -1.37 -22.54 -5.67
C ALA A 253 -0.87 -23.18 -6.99
N LEU A 254 -0.21 -22.40 -7.87
CA LEU A 254 0.39 -22.91 -9.11
C LEU A 254 1.36 -24.06 -8.87
N ALA A 255 2.09 -24.05 -7.73
CA ALA A 255 3.04 -25.12 -7.41
C ALA A 255 2.38 -26.50 -7.23
N ASN A 256 1.07 -26.54 -7.00
CA ASN A 256 0.28 -27.76 -6.81
C ASN A 256 -0.54 -28.13 -8.06
N MET A 257 -0.47 -27.32 -9.14
CA MET A 257 -1.23 -27.54 -10.35
C MET A 257 -0.39 -28.29 -11.41
N ARG A 258 -1.04 -29.04 -12.27
CA ARG A 258 -0.43 -29.55 -13.50
C ARG A 258 -0.43 -28.44 -14.55
N GLY A 259 0.55 -28.42 -15.46
CA GLY A 259 0.66 -27.42 -16.51
C GLY A 259 -0.62 -27.24 -17.32
N SER A 260 -1.31 -28.35 -17.66
CA SER A 260 -2.59 -28.32 -18.39
C SER A 260 -3.73 -27.63 -17.65
N ALA A 261 -3.67 -27.55 -16.31
CA ALA A 261 -4.65 -26.82 -15.49
C ALA A 261 -4.18 -25.40 -15.13
N ALA A 262 -2.87 -25.18 -15.12
CA ALA A 262 -2.25 -23.89 -14.78
C ALA A 262 -2.20 -22.92 -15.97
N ASN A 263 -2.07 -23.45 -17.20
CA ASN A 263 -1.91 -22.64 -18.42
C ASN A 263 -3.20 -21.86 -18.73
N ASP A 264 -3.05 -20.56 -18.94
CA ASP A 264 -4.13 -19.69 -19.40
C ASP A 264 -4.21 -19.79 -20.95
N GLU A 265 -5.14 -20.60 -21.47
CA GLU A 265 -5.30 -20.82 -22.90
C GLU A 265 -5.78 -19.55 -23.60
N PHE A 266 -5.05 -19.12 -24.64
CA PHE A 266 -5.40 -17.94 -25.43
C PHE A 266 -6.49 -18.27 -26.47
N PHE A 267 -7.39 -17.31 -26.66
CA PHE A 267 -8.38 -17.36 -27.77
C PHE A 267 -8.67 -15.94 -28.27
N CYS A 268 -9.27 -15.88 -29.45
CA CYS A 268 -9.72 -14.62 -30.06
C CYS A 268 -11.24 -14.51 -29.93
N ALA A 269 -11.73 -13.44 -29.32
CA ALA A 269 -13.13 -13.11 -29.26
C ALA A 269 -13.32 -11.66 -29.73
N ASP A 270 -14.19 -11.45 -30.71
CA ASP A 270 -14.51 -10.14 -31.29
C ASP A 270 -13.27 -9.31 -31.68
N GLY A 271 -12.27 -10.00 -32.27
CA GLY A 271 -11.01 -9.38 -32.69
C GLY A 271 -10.04 -9.05 -31.58
N LYS A 272 -10.34 -9.41 -30.32
CA LYS A 272 -9.47 -9.25 -29.17
C LYS A 272 -8.88 -10.58 -28.73
N ILE A 273 -7.59 -10.56 -28.43
CA ILE A 273 -6.90 -11.71 -27.81
C ILE A 273 -7.13 -11.65 -26.29
N THR A 274 -7.56 -12.76 -25.73
CA THR A 274 -7.84 -12.91 -24.30
C THR A 274 -7.47 -14.33 -23.85
N THR A 275 -7.61 -14.64 -22.57
CA THR A 275 -7.37 -15.98 -22.02
C THR A 275 -8.61 -16.55 -21.34
N ALA A 276 -8.76 -17.87 -21.36
CA ALA A 276 -9.89 -18.58 -20.76
C ALA A 276 -9.86 -18.53 -19.21
N THR A 277 -8.68 -18.51 -18.64
CA THR A 277 -8.39 -18.37 -17.21
C THR A 277 -7.38 -17.25 -17.00
N ASN A 278 -7.09 -16.91 -15.75
CA ASN A 278 -6.12 -15.86 -15.42
C ASN A 278 -5.20 -16.31 -14.26
N ASN A 279 -4.71 -17.53 -14.32
CA ASN A 279 -3.83 -18.11 -13.31
C ASN A 279 -2.49 -17.36 -13.19
N ASN A 280 -2.00 -16.81 -14.32
CA ASN A 280 -0.80 -15.96 -14.33
C ASN A 280 -1.06 -14.51 -13.89
N GLY A 281 -2.29 -14.15 -13.56
CA GLY A 281 -2.63 -12.81 -13.06
C GLY A 281 -2.39 -11.69 -14.07
N GLY A 282 -2.61 -11.94 -15.38
CA GLY A 282 -2.50 -10.94 -16.45
C GLY A 282 -1.08 -10.68 -16.92
N ILE A 283 -0.10 -11.51 -16.52
CA ILE A 283 1.32 -11.28 -16.76
C ILE A 283 1.96 -12.56 -17.32
N ASN A 284 2.66 -12.44 -18.44
CA ASN A 284 3.44 -13.52 -19.04
C ASN A 284 4.86 -13.02 -19.33
N GLY A 285 5.86 -13.68 -18.76
CA GLY A 285 7.27 -13.30 -18.94
C GLY A 285 7.61 -11.90 -18.44
N GLY A 286 6.93 -11.40 -17.39
CA GLY A 286 7.10 -10.07 -16.84
C GLY A 286 6.32 -8.96 -17.56
N ILE A 287 5.51 -9.32 -18.57
CA ILE A 287 4.83 -8.36 -19.47
C ILE A 287 3.32 -8.57 -19.39
N THR A 288 2.55 -7.48 -19.35
CA THR A 288 1.08 -7.55 -19.38
C THR A 288 0.57 -8.19 -20.66
N ASN A 289 -0.44 -9.05 -20.56
CA ASN A 289 -1.08 -9.73 -21.70
C ASN A 289 -2.45 -9.15 -22.06
N GLY A 290 -2.91 -8.06 -21.39
CA GLY A 290 -4.21 -7.43 -21.60
C GLY A 290 -5.33 -7.96 -20.71
N MET A 291 -5.10 -9.06 -19.99
CA MET A 291 -6.01 -9.53 -18.95
C MET A 291 -5.86 -8.67 -17.69
N PRO A 292 -6.85 -8.70 -16.77
CA PRO A 292 -6.70 -8.04 -15.48
C PRO A 292 -5.42 -8.46 -14.75
N VAL A 293 -4.64 -7.51 -14.27
CA VAL A 293 -3.54 -7.83 -13.37
C VAL A 293 -4.12 -8.02 -11.97
N VAL A 294 -3.96 -9.24 -11.42
CA VAL A 294 -4.48 -9.63 -10.11
C VAL A 294 -3.33 -10.09 -9.22
N PHE A 295 -3.26 -9.53 -8.00
CA PHE A 295 -2.25 -9.91 -7.02
C PHE A 295 -2.78 -9.80 -5.59
N ARG A 296 -2.08 -10.46 -4.65
CA ARG A 296 -2.40 -10.42 -3.22
C ARG A 296 -1.19 -9.99 -2.40
N CYS A 297 -1.48 -9.25 -1.32
CA CYS A 297 -0.50 -8.80 -0.34
C CYS A 297 -0.83 -9.34 1.05
N ALA A 298 0.08 -10.07 1.66
CA ALA A 298 -0.01 -10.47 3.06
C ALA A 298 0.46 -9.32 3.96
N VAL A 299 -0.41 -8.88 4.84
CA VAL A 299 -0.17 -7.83 5.85
C VAL A 299 -0.05 -8.49 7.21
N LYS A 300 1.12 -8.39 7.84
CA LYS A 300 1.34 -8.98 9.17
C LYS A 300 0.52 -8.29 10.25
N PRO A 301 0.25 -8.95 11.39
CA PRO A 301 -0.32 -8.31 12.57
C PRO A 301 0.49 -7.10 13.00
N THR A 302 -0.17 -6.11 13.61
CA THR A 302 0.50 -4.95 14.19
C THR A 302 1.43 -5.42 15.30
N PRO A 303 2.73 -5.14 15.24
CA PRO A 303 3.68 -5.73 16.18
C PRO A 303 3.62 -5.12 17.59
N THR A 304 3.03 -3.93 17.74
CA THR A 304 2.84 -3.31 19.05
C THR A 304 1.55 -3.83 19.67
N ILE A 305 1.69 -4.68 20.69
CA ILE A 305 0.58 -5.31 21.43
C ILE A 305 0.68 -5.03 22.93
N HIS A 306 -0.42 -5.21 23.67
CA HIS A 306 -0.47 -4.98 25.11
C HIS A 306 -0.02 -6.19 25.94
N LYS A 307 0.34 -7.30 25.31
CA LYS A 307 0.93 -8.47 25.97
C LYS A 307 2.39 -8.24 26.29
N GLU A 308 2.85 -8.76 27.44
CA GLU A 308 4.27 -8.77 27.79
C GLU A 308 5.06 -9.63 26.77
N GLN A 309 6.15 -9.08 26.28
CA GLN A 309 7.02 -9.74 25.30
C GLN A 309 8.48 -9.71 25.77
N ASN A 310 9.22 -10.78 25.50
CA ASN A 310 10.66 -10.80 25.68
C ASN A 310 11.34 -9.97 24.60
N THR A 311 12.37 -9.21 25.00
CA THR A 311 13.16 -8.37 24.09
C THR A 311 14.55 -8.11 24.69
N VAL A 312 15.27 -7.16 24.12
CA VAL A 312 16.58 -6.72 24.58
C VAL A 312 16.64 -5.21 24.77
N ASP A 313 17.39 -4.77 25.76
CA ASP A 313 17.95 -3.42 25.80
C ASP A 313 19.26 -3.49 25.01
N PHE A 314 19.23 -2.97 23.78
CA PHE A 314 20.36 -3.09 22.83
C PHE A 314 21.50 -2.09 23.10
N ILE A 315 21.30 -1.14 24.01
CA ILE A 315 22.38 -0.26 24.50
C ILE A 315 23.14 -0.94 25.63
N LYS A 316 22.41 -1.58 26.57
CA LYS A 316 23.01 -2.29 27.71
C LYS A 316 23.43 -3.71 27.36
N ASN A 317 22.94 -4.23 26.22
CA ASN A 317 23.14 -5.62 25.78
C ASN A 317 22.58 -6.65 26.79
N GLU A 318 21.35 -6.41 27.27
CA GLU A 318 20.69 -7.21 28.30
C GLU A 318 19.32 -7.70 27.82
N ASN A 319 18.93 -8.91 28.22
CA ASN A 319 17.57 -9.41 28.02
C ASN A 319 16.60 -8.69 28.97
N VAL A 320 15.50 -8.19 28.42
CA VAL A 320 14.48 -7.49 29.18
C VAL A 320 13.10 -7.91 28.71
N LYS A 321 12.06 -7.53 29.49
CA LYS A 321 10.67 -7.65 29.09
C LYS A 321 10.10 -6.29 28.77
N ILE A 322 9.14 -6.26 27.86
CA ILE A 322 8.43 -5.06 27.45
C ILE A 322 6.94 -5.32 27.37
N THR A 323 6.16 -4.39 27.89
CA THR A 323 4.73 -4.27 27.57
C THR A 323 4.55 -2.93 26.89
N ALA A 324 4.18 -2.96 25.62
CA ALA A 324 4.04 -1.71 24.86
C ALA A 324 2.78 -0.97 25.33
N GLY A 325 3.00 0.17 25.94
CA GLY A 325 1.94 1.15 26.25
C GLY A 325 1.57 1.95 24.99
N GLY A 326 0.41 2.63 25.04
CA GLY A 326 0.01 3.56 23.99
C GLY A 326 -1.22 3.10 23.20
N ARG A 327 -1.49 3.82 22.09
CA ARG A 327 -2.68 3.62 21.24
C ARG A 327 -2.28 2.90 19.96
N HIS A 328 -2.62 1.62 19.87
CA HIS A 328 -2.23 0.77 18.75
C HIS A 328 -3.46 0.24 17.98
N ASP A 329 -3.27 -0.04 16.70
CA ASP A 329 -4.30 -0.67 15.88
C ASP A 329 -4.31 -2.18 16.15
N PRO A 330 -5.45 -2.79 16.49
CA PRO A 330 -5.55 -4.26 16.57
C PRO A 330 -5.47 -4.92 15.19
N CYS A 331 -5.78 -4.17 14.13
CA CYS A 331 -5.65 -4.59 12.74
C CYS A 331 -5.48 -3.36 11.84
N ILE A 332 -4.54 -3.41 10.90
CA ILE A 332 -4.30 -2.33 9.93
C ILE A 332 -4.75 -2.66 8.52
N VAL A 333 -5.23 -3.88 8.26
CA VAL A 333 -5.52 -4.40 6.92
C VAL A 333 -6.51 -3.50 6.18
N HIS A 334 -7.62 -3.13 6.83
CA HIS A 334 -8.66 -2.27 6.22
C HIS A 334 -8.15 -0.89 5.83
N ARG A 335 -7.14 -0.35 6.54
CA ARG A 335 -6.52 0.94 6.26
C ARG A 335 -5.38 0.86 5.24
N ALA A 336 -4.74 -0.32 5.13
CA ALA A 336 -3.63 -0.55 4.22
C ALA A 336 -4.08 -0.61 2.75
N ARG A 337 -5.35 -0.94 2.46
CA ARG A 337 -5.83 -1.11 1.09
C ARG A 337 -5.60 0.13 0.20
N VAL A 338 -5.93 1.32 0.69
CA VAL A 338 -5.74 2.56 -0.07
C VAL A 338 -4.26 2.88 -0.30
N VAL A 339 -3.38 2.41 0.58
CA VAL A 339 -1.93 2.51 0.41
C VAL A 339 -1.48 1.57 -0.71
N ILE A 340 -2.04 0.35 -0.78
CA ILE A 340 -1.76 -0.61 -1.87
C ILE A 340 -2.24 -0.04 -3.20
N ASP A 341 -3.48 0.49 -3.29
CA ASP A 341 -4.01 1.13 -4.50
C ASP A 341 -3.06 2.26 -4.98
N SER A 342 -2.66 3.13 -4.06
CA SER A 342 -1.80 4.29 -4.34
C SER A 342 -0.39 3.87 -4.79
N THR A 343 0.20 2.89 -4.11
CA THR A 343 1.52 2.35 -4.46
C THR A 343 1.49 1.69 -5.83
N THR A 344 0.44 0.92 -6.11
CA THR A 344 0.21 0.28 -7.42
C THR A 344 0.09 1.33 -8.52
N ALA A 345 -0.69 2.39 -8.29
CA ALA A 345 -0.88 3.45 -9.28
C ALA A 345 0.43 4.15 -9.64
N ILE A 346 1.25 4.48 -8.65
CA ILE A 346 2.56 5.12 -8.89
C ILE A 346 3.48 4.21 -9.69
N ALA A 347 3.54 2.91 -9.33
CA ALA A 347 4.36 1.94 -10.03
C ALA A 347 3.89 1.74 -11.49
N LEU A 348 2.58 1.71 -11.72
CA LEU A 348 2.02 1.59 -13.08
C LEU A 348 2.28 2.86 -13.91
N CYS A 349 2.17 4.06 -13.32
CA CYS A 349 2.53 5.30 -14.02
C CYS A 349 4.00 5.29 -14.46
N ASP A 350 4.92 4.82 -13.61
CA ASP A 350 6.34 4.69 -13.94
C ASP A 350 6.56 3.73 -15.13
N MET A 351 5.94 2.55 -15.09
CA MET A 351 6.05 1.56 -16.16
C MET A 351 5.42 2.03 -17.48
N LEU A 352 4.25 2.67 -17.41
CA LEU A 352 3.55 3.19 -18.59
C LEU A 352 4.31 4.36 -19.22
N ALA A 353 4.85 5.27 -18.40
CA ALA A 353 5.71 6.36 -18.87
C ALA A 353 7.01 5.83 -19.50
N GLY A 354 7.60 4.76 -18.93
CA GLY A 354 8.75 4.07 -19.51
C GLY A 354 8.44 3.45 -20.88
N ARG A 355 7.24 2.90 -21.06
CA ARG A 355 6.82 2.21 -22.29
C ARG A 355 6.35 3.19 -23.37
N PHE A 356 5.56 4.19 -23.03
CA PHE A 356 4.86 5.05 -24.01
C PHE A 356 5.35 6.50 -24.01
N GLY A 357 6.24 6.86 -23.10
CA GLY A 357 6.67 8.22 -22.87
C GLY A 357 5.79 8.93 -21.83
N THR A 358 6.35 9.94 -21.17
CA THR A 358 5.67 10.66 -20.08
C THR A 358 4.39 11.36 -20.53
N ASP A 359 4.39 11.96 -21.72
CA ASP A 359 3.25 12.72 -22.25
C ASP A 359 2.00 11.84 -22.47
N TRP A 360 2.19 10.54 -22.71
CA TRP A 360 1.08 9.62 -22.86
C TRP A 360 0.12 9.62 -21.66
N LEU A 361 0.60 9.85 -20.43
CA LEU A 361 -0.24 9.93 -19.24
C LEU A 361 -1.10 11.19 -19.19
N GLY A 362 -0.73 12.27 -19.92
CA GLY A 362 -1.44 13.55 -19.95
C GLY A 362 -2.46 13.69 -21.08
N GLU A 363 -2.29 12.97 -22.16
CA GLU A 363 -3.21 12.95 -23.30
C GLU A 363 -4.47 12.18 -22.93
#